data_193de5b1890d61150b00428773f412b7
#
_entry.id   193de5b1890d61150b00428773f412b7
#
_cell.length_a   1.000
_cell.length_b   1.000
_cell.length_c   1.000
_cell.angle_alpha   90.00
_cell.angle_beta   90.00
_cell.angle_gamma   90.00
#
_symmetry.space_group_name_H-M   'P 1'
#
loop_
_entity.id
_entity.type
_entity.pdbx_description
1 polymer ?
#
loop_
_entity_poly.entity_id
_entity_poly.type
_entity_poly.pdbx_seq_one_letter_code
_entity_poly.pdbx_strand_id
1 'polypeptide(L)'
;MSHRLFALMLAVALCICCLAPPGLAEDTADVWVDPKLPDDAIRWDETHPELLDKDMLVAKSAILIEATTGEVLFEKNADEILYPASTTKILTGYIALQMADLDNDVVTISQEAIDLVPSGYQKVPLSAGEKVNMKDLVGAMLVMSGNEAANAIAEYLSGSIEAFADLMNQTAQMLGCSSDTHFANPSGVHDDNHYTTARDLAIIAQEAMKDDLFREIVSKPTYDMPDTNMRPARTLVGGTSILKAEDSYFYSAATGIKTGFTNAAGYCFIGSARRGGIELISVVLYTSKAGRWTDTKKLMEYGFTQVESISPESLYAESPRVIDISGFSLEDSGHGELTLGIRAVDETHDMTIVGNQEKIDLLRENFSEVSVIRWTREFRAPVNMGDVMGILTFYAEDGTTADYELVATRSIAARENAPPTLEQIEAYTAADENPWPRFSWDLLVPPAALLLVLLWLIRFLRRHRKKRPKAPKFAPVKKRYLR
;
A
#
# COMPACT_ATOMS: atom_id res chain seq x y z
N MET A 1 5.61 42.70 -84.40
CA MET A 1 4.47 42.41 -83.46
C MET A 1 4.78 41.15 -82.57
N SER A 2 5.98 40.58 -82.55
CA SER A 2 6.22 39.30 -81.81
C SER A 2 6.84 39.46 -80.43
N HIS A 3 7.61 40.50 -80.18
CA HIS A 3 8.32 40.58 -78.87
C HIS A 3 7.45 41.14 -77.69
N ARG A 4 6.41 41.96 -77.97
CA ARG A 4 5.52 42.44 -76.93
C ARG A 4 4.47 41.43 -76.47
N LEU A 5 4.09 40.51 -77.35
CA LEU A 5 3.17 39.40 -76.95
C LEU A 5 3.85 38.35 -76.10
N PHE A 6 5.15 38.10 -76.36
CA PHE A 6 5.91 37.13 -75.53
C PHE A 6 6.22 37.67 -74.12
N ALA A 7 6.51 39.01 -74.03
CA ALA A 7 6.71 39.63 -72.71
C ALA A 7 5.42 39.67 -71.90
N LEU A 8 4.23 39.83 -72.54
CA LEU A 8 2.95 39.82 -71.84
C LEU A 8 2.56 38.45 -71.38
N MET A 9 2.85 37.38 -72.17
CA MET A 9 2.61 36.02 -71.76
C MET A 9 3.55 35.55 -70.63
N LEU A 10 4.81 36.03 -70.64
CA LEU A 10 5.76 35.72 -69.56
C LEU A 10 5.36 36.42 -68.25
N ALA A 11 4.87 37.68 -68.31
CA ALA A 11 4.38 38.40 -67.15
C ALA A 11 3.08 37.78 -66.55
N VAL A 12 2.17 37.28 -67.42
CA VAL A 12 0.97 36.58 -66.98
C VAL A 12 1.30 35.20 -66.38
N ALA A 13 2.30 34.49 -66.93
CA ALA A 13 2.74 33.22 -66.34
C ALA A 13 3.44 33.42 -64.98
N LEU A 14 4.20 34.50 -64.81
CA LEU A 14 4.81 34.84 -63.49
C LEU A 14 3.77 35.32 -62.46
N CYS A 15 2.70 36.00 -62.86
CA CYS A 15 1.61 36.36 -61.95
C CYS A 15 0.74 35.16 -61.56
N ILE A 16 0.59 34.13 -62.41
CA ILE A 16 -0.18 32.94 -62.06
C ILE A 16 0.61 32.07 -61.07
N CYS A 17 1.94 32.08 -61.10
CA CYS A 17 2.78 31.38 -60.10
C CYS A 17 2.77 32.07 -58.72
N CYS A 18 2.38 33.35 -58.63
CA CYS A 18 2.25 34.08 -57.34
C CYS A 18 0.85 34.05 -56.76
N LEU A 19 -0.11 33.41 -57.45
CA LEU A 19 -1.51 33.21 -56.99
C LEU A 19 -1.82 31.72 -56.71
N ALA A 20 -0.78 30.91 -56.48
CA ALA A 20 -1.03 29.67 -55.78
C ALA A 20 -1.61 30.04 -54.40
N PRO A 21 -2.80 29.52 -54.01
CA PRO A 21 -3.25 29.70 -52.66
C PRO A 21 -2.11 29.23 -51.75
N PRO A 22 -1.85 29.87 -50.59
CA PRO A 22 -0.95 29.30 -49.62
C PRO A 22 -1.40 27.85 -49.51
N GLY A 23 -0.55 26.91 -49.88
CA GLY A 23 -0.82 25.49 -49.70
C GLY A 23 -1.38 25.41 -48.30
N LEU A 24 -2.60 24.93 -48.18
CA LEU A 24 -3.04 24.36 -46.93
C LEU A 24 -1.88 23.41 -46.59
N ALA A 25 -0.99 23.82 -45.69
CA ALA A 25 -0.22 22.87 -44.97
C ALA A 25 -1.32 21.91 -44.51
N GLU A 26 -1.42 20.75 -45.15
CA GLU A 26 -2.10 19.65 -44.53
C GLU A 26 -1.41 19.55 -43.17
N ASP A 27 -2.17 19.98 -42.17
CA ASP A 27 -1.89 19.69 -40.80
C ASP A 27 -1.92 18.16 -40.78
N THR A 28 -0.78 17.56 -41.14
CA THR A 28 -0.51 16.15 -40.85
C THR A 28 -0.36 16.12 -39.36
N ALA A 29 -1.49 16.32 -38.66
CA ALA A 29 -1.62 15.94 -37.28
C ALA A 29 -1.10 14.50 -37.25
N ASP A 30 0.02 14.29 -36.61
CA ASP A 30 0.61 12.96 -36.48
C ASP A 30 -0.48 12.01 -36.04
N VAL A 31 -0.94 11.21 -36.99
CA VAL A 31 -2.01 10.23 -36.70
C VAL A 31 -1.38 9.19 -35.81
N TRP A 32 -1.89 9.13 -34.58
CA TRP A 32 -1.44 8.12 -33.62
C TRP A 32 -1.51 6.71 -34.22
N VAL A 33 -0.39 6.03 -34.22
CA VAL A 33 -0.31 4.61 -34.61
C VAL A 33 -0.08 3.79 -33.35
N ASP A 34 -1.00 2.88 -33.06
CA ASP A 34 -0.90 1.99 -31.89
C ASP A 34 0.43 1.18 -31.96
N PRO A 35 1.31 1.27 -30.94
CA PRO A 35 2.48 0.39 -30.85
C PRO A 35 2.04 -1.07 -30.69
N LYS A 36 2.84 -1.98 -31.22
CA LYS A 36 2.61 -3.43 -31.14
C LYS A 36 3.89 -4.14 -30.77
N LEU A 37 3.74 -5.27 -30.09
CA LEU A 37 4.87 -6.17 -29.92
C LEU A 37 5.28 -6.76 -31.28
N PRO A 38 6.58 -7.04 -31.49
CA PRO A 38 7.07 -7.79 -32.64
C PRO A 38 6.32 -9.10 -32.81
N ASP A 39 6.20 -9.59 -34.06
CA ASP A 39 5.47 -10.83 -34.34
C ASP A 39 6.15 -12.07 -33.71
N ASP A 40 7.45 -12.01 -33.52
CA ASP A 40 8.30 -13.02 -32.89
C ASP A 40 8.49 -12.79 -31.38
N ALA A 41 7.82 -11.78 -30.78
CA ALA A 41 7.91 -11.54 -29.35
C ALA A 41 7.35 -12.71 -28.56
N ILE A 42 8.02 -13.04 -27.45
CA ILE A 42 7.51 -14.01 -26.47
C ILE A 42 6.20 -13.47 -25.92
N ARG A 43 5.17 -14.30 -25.95
CA ARG A 43 3.84 -13.95 -25.42
C ARG A 43 3.78 -14.28 -23.94
N TRP A 44 3.20 -13.38 -23.18
CA TRP A 44 2.90 -13.62 -21.78
C TRP A 44 1.93 -14.79 -21.60
N ASP A 45 2.23 -15.67 -20.64
CA ASP A 45 1.40 -16.81 -20.26
C ASP A 45 0.68 -16.49 -18.95
N GLU A 46 -0.65 -16.42 -19.01
CA GLU A 46 -1.50 -16.15 -17.85
C GLU A 46 -1.43 -17.24 -16.77
N THR A 47 -0.99 -18.46 -17.12
CA THR A 47 -0.81 -19.57 -16.18
C THR A 47 0.52 -19.52 -15.43
N HIS A 48 1.46 -18.71 -15.91
CA HIS A 48 2.78 -18.49 -15.31
C HIS A 48 3.08 -16.97 -15.26
N PRO A 49 2.29 -16.20 -14.48
CA PRO A 49 2.42 -14.74 -14.44
C PRO A 49 3.76 -14.28 -13.88
N GLU A 50 4.43 -15.11 -13.06
CA GLU A 50 5.75 -14.86 -12.49
C GLU A 50 6.87 -14.76 -13.53
N LEU A 51 6.61 -15.21 -14.76
CA LEU A 51 7.57 -15.16 -15.88
C LEU A 51 7.45 -13.89 -16.73
N LEU A 52 6.79 -12.84 -16.22
CA LEU A 52 6.66 -11.57 -16.95
C LEU A 52 8.02 -10.95 -17.23
N ASP A 53 8.27 -10.61 -18.50
CA ASP A 53 9.45 -9.88 -18.95
C ASP A 53 9.08 -8.53 -19.59
N LYS A 54 10.02 -7.59 -19.59
CA LYS A 54 9.86 -6.22 -20.12
C LYS A 54 9.39 -6.24 -21.59
N ASP A 55 9.90 -7.20 -22.36
CA ASP A 55 9.60 -7.33 -23.79
C ASP A 55 8.20 -7.89 -24.07
N MET A 56 7.51 -8.38 -23.04
CA MET A 56 6.12 -8.82 -23.14
C MET A 56 5.10 -7.66 -22.98
N LEU A 57 5.56 -6.45 -22.62
CA LEU A 57 4.72 -5.26 -22.49
C LEU A 57 4.80 -4.40 -23.74
N VAL A 58 3.62 -3.95 -24.24
CA VAL A 58 3.51 -3.00 -25.35
C VAL A 58 3.93 -1.59 -24.90
N ALA A 59 3.72 -1.26 -23.64
CA ALA A 59 4.06 0.04 -23.06
C ALA A 59 5.56 0.35 -23.23
N LYS A 60 5.87 1.59 -23.60
CA LYS A 60 7.25 2.08 -23.71
C LYS A 60 7.88 2.22 -22.34
N SER A 61 7.12 2.73 -21.36
CA SER A 61 7.52 2.83 -19.98
C SER A 61 6.44 2.23 -19.08
N ALA A 62 6.86 1.49 -18.06
CA ALA A 62 5.97 0.90 -17.07
C ALA A 62 6.65 0.73 -15.72
N ILE A 63 5.86 0.79 -14.66
CA ILE A 63 6.27 0.45 -13.30
C ILE A 63 5.10 -0.23 -12.56
N LEU A 64 5.44 -1.12 -11.65
CA LEU A 64 4.53 -1.72 -10.69
C LEU A 64 5.11 -1.58 -9.29
N ILE A 65 4.31 -1.08 -8.36
CA ILE A 65 4.68 -0.97 -6.95
C ILE A 65 3.67 -1.69 -6.05
N GLU A 66 4.12 -2.14 -4.90
CA GLU A 66 3.24 -2.46 -3.78
C GLU A 66 2.78 -1.13 -3.14
N ALA A 67 1.45 -0.97 -2.98
CA ALA A 67 0.86 0.34 -2.69
C ALA A 67 1.16 0.86 -1.28
N THR A 68 1.33 -0.04 -0.30
CA THR A 68 1.57 0.34 1.11
C THR A 68 3.01 0.80 1.33
N THR A 69 3.98 0.03 0.82
CA THR A 69 5.42 0.25 1.06
C THR A 69 6.07 1.12 -0.01
N GLY A 70 5.51 1.16 -1.21
CA GLY A 70 6.15 1.75 -2.39
C GLY A 70 7.25 0.87 -3.00
N GLU A 71 7.40 -0.39 -2.53
CA GLU A 71 8.38 -1.34 -3.08
C GLU A 71 8.12 -1.54 -4.58
N VAL A 72 9.18 -1.37 -5.39
CA VAL A 72 9.12 -1.57 -6.84
C VAL A 72 9.23 -3.06 -7.15
N LEU A 73 8.15 -3.63 -7.68
CA LEU A 73 8.09 -5.05 -8.03
C LEU A 73 8.48 -5.32 -9.50
N PHE A 74 8.25 -4.34 -10.36
CA PHE A 74 8.60 -4.42 -11.78
C PHE A 74 8.82 -3.03 -12.36
N GLU A 75 9.80 -2.91 -13.27
CA GLU A 75 10.01 -1.65 -14.00
C GLU A 75 10.51 -1.89 -15.42
N LYS A 76 10.06 -1.05 -16.33
CA LYS A 76 10.52 -0.95 -17.74
C LYS A 76 10.66 0.53 -18.06
N ASN A 77 11.88 1.02 -18.27
CA ASN A 77 12.16 2.43 -18.60
C ASN A 77 11.40 3.41 -17.69
N ALA A 78 11.32 3.09 -16.37
CA ALA A 78 10.43 3.80 -15.43
C ALA A 78 10.79 5.28 -15.27
N ASP A 79 12.03 5.65 -15.56
CA ASP A 79 12.55 7.03 -15.46
C ASP A 79 12.62 7.74 -16.83
N GLU A 80 12.05 7.14 -17.89
CA GLU A 80 11.96 7.81 -19.19
C GLU A 80 10.95 8.96 -19.13
N ILE A 81 11.37 10.16 -19.60
CA ILE A 81 10.51 11.35 -19.65
C ILE A 81 9.49 11.17 -20.78
N LEU A 82 8.22 11.16 -20.41
CA LEU A 82 7.08 10.99 -21.30
C LEU A 82 5.94 11.96 -20.95
N TYR A 83 4.97 12.09 -21.84
CA TYR A 83 3.79 12.91 -21.60
C TYR A 83 2.72 12.11 -20.85
N PRO A 84 2.17 12.64 -19.73
CA PRO A 84 1.20 11.92 -18.91
C PRO A 84 -0.23 11.92 -19.47
N ALA A 85 -0.57 12.87 -20.34
CA ALA A 85 -1.95 13.16 -20.70
C ALA A 85 -2.84 13.30 -19.44
N SER A 86 -4.10 12.86 -19.49
CA SER A 86 -5.06 13.02 -18.37
C SER A 86 -4.76 12.21 -17.10
N THR A 87 -3.66 11.44 -17.03
CA THR A 87 -3.22 10.86 -15.75
C THR A 87 -2.75 11.95 -14.77
N THR A 88 -2.38 13.13 -15.28
CA THR A 88 -2.14 14.39 -14.55
C THR A 88 -3.23 14.70 -13.52
N LYS A 89 -4.50 14.38 -13.83
CA LYS A 89 -5.65 14.68 -12.97
C LYS A 89 -5.64 13.96 -11.63
N ILE A 90 -4.79 12.95 -11.45
CA ILE A 90 -4.55 12.32 -10.14
C ILE A 90 -3.97 13.36 -9.18
N LEU A 91 -2.94 14.09 -9.61
CA LEU A 91 -2.33 15.14 -8.80
C LEU A 91 -3.30 16.31 -8.55
N THR A 92 -4.05 16.71 -9.57
CA THR A 92 -5.10 17.75 -9.41
C THR A 92 -6.15 17.34 -8.40
N GLY A 93 -6.60 16.07 -8.46
CA GLY A 93 -7.56 15.50 -7.50
C GLY A 93 -6.98 15.43 -6.09
N TYR A 94 -5.75 14.96 -5.96
CA TYR A 94 -5.05 14.91 -4.67
C TYR A 94 -4.95 16.31 -4.03
N ILE A 95 -4.51 17.32 -4.77
CA ILE A 95 -4.42 18.69 -4.27
C ILE A 95 -5.80 19.22 -3.86
N ALA A 96 -6.84 18.94 -4.66
CA ALA A 96 -8.20 19.37 -4.32
C ALA A 96 -8.70 18.74 -3.01
N LEU A 97 -8.43 17.45 -2.80
CA LEU A 97 -8.80 16.74 -1.58
C LEU A 97 -8.05 17.27 -0.34
N GLN A 98 -6.81 17.73 -0.50
CA GLN A 98 -6.01 18.26 0.60
C GLN A 98 -6.34 19.72 0.96
N MET A 99 -6.86 20.52 0.01
CA MET A 99 -6.98 21.98 0.18
C MET A 99 -8.41 22.47 0.30
N ALA A 100 -9.40 21.76 -0.25
CA ALA A 100 -10.78 22.22 -0.29
C ALA A 100 -11.63 21.64 0.86
N ASP A 101 -12.64 22.41 1.26
CA ASP A 101 -13.76 21.88 2.04
C ASP A 101 -14.76 21.20 1.09
N LEU A 102 -14.57 19.89 0.92
CA LEU A 102 -15.29 19.11 -0.10
C LEU A 102 -16.82 19.09 0.09
N ASP A 103 -17.29 19.28 1.31
CA ASP A 103 -18.73 19.31 1.61
C ASP A 103 -19.37 20.67 1.43
N ASN A 104 -18.61 21.77 1.59
CA ASN A 104 -19.14 23.12 1.63
C ASN A 104 -18.67 24.00 0.47
N ASP A 105 -17.51 23.73 -0.14
CA ASP A 105 -17.00 24.53 -1.24
C ASP A 105 -17.85 24.36 -2.51
N VAL A 106 -18.37 25.49 -3.02
CA VAL A 106 -19.15 25.52 -4.26
C VAL A 106 -18.41 26.34 -5.30
N VAL A 107 -17.94 25.67 -6.34
CA VAL A 107 -17.21 26.27 -7.46
C VAL A 107 -18.20 26.80 -8.48
N THR A 108 -18.05 28.08 -8.88
CA THR A 108 -18.77 28.64 -10.00
C THR A 108 -17.90 28.48 -11.25
N ILE A 109 -18.37 27.68 -12.21
CA ILE A 109 -17.62 27.41 -13.44
C ILE A 109 -17.48 28.72 -14.25
N SER A 110 -16.25 29.08 -14.54
CA SER A 110 -15.95 30.27 -15.36
C SER A 110 -16.10 29.95 -16.86
N GLN A 111 -16.28 30.95 -17.68
CA GLN A 111 -16.22 30.80 -19.15
C GLN A 111 -14.80 30.42 -19.58
N GLU A 112 -13.77 30.95 -18.90
CA GLU A 112 -12.37 30.72 -19.17
C GLU A 112 -12.00 29.22 -18.96
N ALA A 113 -12.43 28.61 -17.86
CA ALA A 113 -12.22 27.17 -17.61
C ALA A 113 -12.73 26.28 -18.77
N ILE A 114 -13.82 26.71 -19.44
CA ILE A 114 -14.39 25.97 -20.57
C ILE A 114 -13.62 26.27 -21.86
N ASP A 115 -13.28 27.54 -22.12
CA ASP A 115 -12.65 28.01 -23.38
C ASP A 115 -11.19 27.54 -23.50
N LEU A 116 -10.50 27.34 -22.36
CA LEU A 116 -9.15 26.78 -22.32
C LEU A 116 -9.08 25.31 -22.73
N VAL A 117 -10.22 24.61 -22.85
CA VAL A 117 -10.22 23.21 -23.30
C VAL A 117 -10.28 23.14 -24.82
N PRO A 118 -9.21 22.68 -25.51
CA PRO A 118 -9.16 22.60 -26.96
C PRO A 118 -10.26 21.70 -27.53
N SER A 119 -10.61 21.93 -28.80
CA SER A 119 -11.54 21.07 -29.51
C SER A 119 -11.04 19.63 -29.59
N GLY A 120 -11.93 18.65 -29.39
CA GLY A 120 -11.59 17.23 -29.40
C GLY A 120 -11.13 16.64 -28.05
N TYR A 121 -10.84 17.47 -27.05
CA TYR A 121 -10.54 16.98 -25.71
C TYR A 121 -11.80 16.67 -24.90
N GLN A 122 -11.66 15.74 -23.95
CA GLN A 122 -12.77 15.26 -23.12
C GLN A 122 -13.34 16.37 -22.23
N LYS A 123 -14.66 16.52 -22.24
CA LYS A 123 -15.41 17.47 -21.40
C LYS A 123 -16.52 16.77 -20.63
N VAL A 124 -16.78 17.23 -19.42
CA VAL A 124 -18.05 17.06 -18.72
C VAL A 124 -19.00 18.14 -19.25
N PRO A 125 -20.29 17.93 -19.43
CA PRO A 125 -21.19 18.99 -19.93
C PRO A 125 -21.48 20.05 -18.86
N LEU A 126 -20.47 20.84 -18.49
CA LEU A 126 -20.56 22.02 -17.61
C LEU A 126 -20.85 23.30 -18.41
N SER A 127 -21.46 24.29 -17.77
CA SER A 127 -21.77 25.58 -18.34
C SER A 127 -21.19 26.73 -17.52
N ALA A 128 -20.83 27.82 -18.15
CA ALA A 128 -20.40 29.03 -17.44
C ALA A 128 -21.52 29.52 -16.49
N GLY A 129 -21.16 29.84 -15.24
CA GLY A 129 -22.11 30.20 -14.18
C GLY A 129 -22.80 29.01 -13.51
N GLU A 130 -22.52 27.78 -13.94
CA GLU A 130 -22.96 26.56 -13.20
C GLU A 130 -22.22 26.48 -11.87
N LYS A 131 -22.97 26.22 -10.80
CA LYS A 131 -22.44 26.05 -9.44
C LYS A 131 -22.40 24.59 -9.10
N VAL A 132 -21.20 24.07 -8.86
CA VAL A 132 -20.94 22.67 -8.60
C VAL A 132 -20.20 22.53 -7.27
N ASN A 133 -20.62 21.60 -6.43
CA ASN A 133 -19.88 21.28 -5.22
C ASN A 133 -18.49 20.74 -5.59
N MET A 134 -17.45 21.07 -4.81
CA MET A 134 -16.06 20.68 -5.08
C MET A 134 -15.92 19.15 -5.18
N LYS A 135 -16.54 18.39 -4.28
CA LYS A 135 -16.55 16.93 -4.33
C LYS A 135 -17.07 16.38 -5.64
N ASP A 136 -18.19 16.94 -6.13
CA ASP A 136 -18.80 16.50 -7.38
C ASP A 136 -17.95 16.90 -8.59
N LEU A 137 -17.26 18.04 -8.51
CA LEU A 137 -16.36 18.50 -9.54
C LEU A 137 -15.11 17.59 -9.63
N VAL A 138 -14.55 17.18 -8.49
CA VAL A 138 -13.46 16.18 -8.42
C VAL A 138 -13.94 14.84 -8.98
N GLY A 139 -15.14 14.39 -8.62
CA GLY A 139 -15.74 13.16 -9.15
C GLY A 139 -15.90 13.17 -10.67
N ALA A 140 -16.45 14.27 -11.19
CA ALA A 140 -16.61 14.49 -12.64
C ALA A 140 -15.25 14.52 -13.38
N MET A 141 -14.26 15.17 -12.80
CA MET A 141 -12.89 15.23 -13.32
C MET A 141 -12.21 13.86 -13.36
N LEU A 142 -12.26 13.10 -12.28
CA LEU A 142 -11.55 11.82 -12.19
C LEU A 142 -12.24 10.73 -13.00
N VAL A 143 -13.56 10.59 -12.92
CA VAL A 143 -14.31 9.50 -13.58
C VAL A 143 -14.49 9.76 -15.07
N MET A 144 -15.01 10.94 -15.46
CA MET A 144 -15.25 11.26 -16.86
C MET A 144 -14.08 11.98 -17.54
N SER A 145 -13.04 12.31 -16.80
CA SER A 145 -11.85 13.01 -17.31
C SER A 145 -12.12 14.44 -17.81
N GLY A 146 -13.07 15.18 -17.19
CA GLY A 146 -13.42 16.55 -17.57
C GLY A 146 -12.25 17.51 -17.47
N ASN A 147 -11.83 18.12 -18.59
CA ASN A 147 -10.73 19.07 -18.60
C ASN A 147 -11.15 20.42 -18.01
N GLU A 148 -12.36 20.89 -18.34
CA GLU A 148 -12.93 22.12 -17.77
C GLU A 148 -13.17 21.99 -16.25
N ALA A 149 -13.46 20.78 -15.77
CA ALA A 149 -13.57 20.54 -14.34
C ALA A 149 -12.20 20.70 -13.64
N ALA A 150 -11.12 20.20 -14.25
CA ALA A 150 -9.76 20.40 -13.74
C ALA A 150 -9.37 21.88 -13.74
N ASN A 151 -9.68 22.61 -14.82
CA ASN A 151 -9.43 24.04 -14.91
C ASN A 151 -10.19 24.83 -13.83
N ALA A 152 -11.48 24.52 -13.63
CA ALA A 152 -12.30 25.20 -12.63
C ALA A 152 -11.81 24.92 -11.20
N ILE A 153 -11.32 23.71 -10.90
CA ILE A 153 -10.66 23.39 -9.63
C ILE A 153 -9.41 24.25 -9.46
N ALA A 154 -8.57 24.35 -10.49
CA ALA A 154 -7.34 25.13 -10.46
C ALA A 154 -7.60 26.62 -10.23
N GLU A 155 -8.56 27.20 -10.96
CA GLU A 155 -8.97 28.59 -10.76
C GLU A 155 -9.49 28.86 -9.35
N TYR A 156 -10.30 27.93 -8.81
CA TYR A 156 -10.86 28.08 -7.47
C TYR A 156 -9.77 28.05 -6.38
N LEU A 157 -8.83 27.10 -6.47
CA LEU A 157 -7.82 26.87 -5.43
C LEU A 157 -6.63 27.86 -5.52
N SER A 158 -6.27 28.31 -6.71
CA SER A 158 -5.04 29.10 -6.92
C SER A 158 -5.27 30.40 -7.70
N GLY A 159 -6.48 30.68 -8.19
CA GLY A 159 -6.83 31.88 -8.89
C GLY A 159 -6.46 31.87 -10.39
N SER A 160 -5.54 31.01 -10.85
CA SER A 160 -5.23 30.84 -12.28
C SER A 160 -4.64 29.45 -12.56
N ILE A 161 -4.60 29.05 -13.82
CA ILE A 161 -4.00 27.79 -14.28
C ILE A 161 -2.50 27.76 -13.99
N GLU A 162 -1.80 28.89 -14.23
CA GLU A 162 -0.36 29.00 -14.00
C GLU A 162 -0.01 28.87 -12.52
N ALA A 163 -0.74 29.58 -11.65
CA ALA A 163 -0.52 29.49 -10.21
C ALA A 163 -0.81 28.08 -9.67
N PHE A 164 -1.79 27.38 -10.26
CA PHE A 164 -2.07 25.99 -9.91
C PHE A 164 -0.99 25.05 -10.45
N ALA A 165 -0.44 25.27 -11.64
CA ALA A 165 0.68 24.52 -12.17
C ALA A 165 1.93 24.65 -11.28
N ASP A 166 2.21 25.87 -10.77
CA ASP A 166 3.28 26.08 -9.78
C ASP A 166 3.01 25.27 -8.50
N LEU A 167 1.78 25.25 -8.01
CA LEU A 167 1.37 24.45 -6.86
C LEU A 167 1.53 22.94 -7.13
N MET A 168 1.15 22.47 -8.33
CA MET A 168 1.35 21.07 -8.73
C MET A 168 2.83 20.68 -8.70
N ASN A 169 3.71 21.52 -9.24
CA ASN A 169 5.16 21.26 -9.27
C ASN A 169 5.75 21.27 -7.85
N GLN A 170 5.34 22.19 -6.99
CA GLN A 170 5.74 22.21 -5.58
C GLN A 170 5.25 20.93 -4.85
N THR A 171 4.00 20.54 -5.09
CA THR A 171 3.44 19.33 -4.50
C THR A 171 4.17 18.07 -4.97
N ALA A 172 4.44 17.93 -6.27
CA ALA A 172 5.21 16.82 -6.81
C ALA A 172 6.61 16.73 -6.16
N GLN A 173 7.29 17.86 -6.00
CA GLN A 173 8.58 17.93 -5.32
C GLN A 173 8.47 17.52 -3.84
N MET A 174 7.44 17.95 -3.12
CA MET A 174 7.21 17.55 -1.72
C MET A 174 6.93 16.06 -1.58
N LEU A 175 6.28 15.44 -2.55
CA LEU A 175 6.03 14.01 -2.60
C LEU A 175 7.29 13.19 -2.96
N GLY A 176 8.39 13.84 -3.36
CA GLY A 176 9.64 13.17 -3.70
C GLY A 176 9.79 12.83 -5.18
N CYS A 177 8.97 13.43 -6.05
CA CYS A 177 9.15 13.28 -7.50
C CYS A 177 10.49 13.87 -7.95
N SER A 178 11.03 13.33 -9.01
CA SER A 178 12.30 13.76 -9.62
C SER A 178 12.19 15.11 -10.32
N SER A 179 13.32 15.70 -10.70
CA SER A 179 13.36 16.91 -11.57
C SER A 179 12.90 16.64 -13.02
N ASP A 180 12.69 15.37 -13.37
CA ASP A 180 12.23 14.95 -14.69
C ASP A 180 10.69 14.99 -14.81
N THR A 181 10.03 15.61 -13.83
CA THR A 181 8.59 15.85 -13.80
C THR A 181 8.29 17.35 -13.77
N HIS A 182 7.45 17.79 -14.68
CA HIS A 182 6.94 19.17 -14.73
C HIS A 182 5.50 19.20 -15.26
N PHE A 183 4.63 19.86 -14.51
CA PHE A 183 3.22 20.06 -14.86
C PHE A 183 2.98 21.49 -15.32
N ALA A 184 2.46 21.68 -16.53
CA ALA A 184 2.13 23.00 -17.09
C ALA A 184 0.65 23.35 -16.95
N ASN A 185 -0.24 22.37 -16.65
CA ASN A 185 -1.67 22.57 -16.50
C ASN A 185 -2.32 21.47 -15.65
N PRO A 186 -3.55 21.70 -15.11
CA PRO A 186 -4.21 20.74 -14.19
C PRO A 186 -4.82 19.53 -14.90
N SER A 187 -4.94 19.55 -16.21
CA SER A 187 -5.77 18.63 -16.97
C SER A 187 -4.99 17.58 -17.77
N GLY A 188 -3.70 17.82 -18.04
CA GLY A 188 -2.89 17.02 -18.94
C GLY A 188 -3.20 17.23 -20.42
N VAL A 189 -3.78 18.37 -20.77
CA VAL A 189 -3.78 18.87 -22.14
C VAL A 189 -2.33 19.03 -22.57
N HIS A 190 -2.03 18.58 -23.79
CA HIS A 190 -0.66 18.55 -24.28
C HIS A 190 0.01 19.92 -24.26
N ASP A 191 1.21 19.95 -23.72
CA ASP A 191 2.16 21.05 -23.71
C ASP A 191 3.57 20.43 -23.70
N ASP A 192 4.52 20.96 -24.47
CA ASP A 192 5.88 20.42 -24.54
C ASP A 192 6.63 20.45 -23.20
N ASN A 193 6.21 21.37 -22.29
CA ASN A 193 6.73 21.46 -20.93
C ASN A 193 5.91 20.65 -19.90
N HIS A 194 4.94 19.83 -20.34
CA HIS A 194 4.12 19.01 -19.47
C HIS A 194 4.53 17.54 -19.56
N TYR A 195 5.50 17.13 -18.77
CA TYR A 195 6.13 15.82 -18.84
C TYR A 195 6.37 15.20 -17.45
N THR A 196 6.58 13.92 -17.42
CA THR A 196 6.82 13.15 -16.18
C THR A 196 7.44 11.78 -16.48
N THR A 197 7.68 10.99 -15.45
CA THR A 197 8.13 9.60 -15.53
C THR A 197 7.06 8.65 -14.97
N ALA A 198 7.14 7.37 -15.32
CA ALA A 198 6.25 6.37 -14.73
C ALA A 198 6.48 6.24 -13.21
N ARG A 199 7.73 6.38 -12.76
CA ARG A 199 8.08 6.35 -11.33
C ARG A 199 7.44 7.48 -10.55
N ASP A 200 7.54 8.71 -11.06
CA ASP A 200 6.95 9.86 -10.37
C ASP A 200 5.42 9.79 -10.32
N LEU A 201 4.79 9.31 -11.40
CA LEU A 201 3.35 9.07 -11.39
C LEU A 201 2.93 7.95 -10.41
N ALA A 202 3.77 6.94 -10.20
CA ALA A 202 3.50 5.92 -9.19
C ALA A 202 3.55 6.50 -7.77
N ILE A 203 4.51 7.38 -7.47
CA ILE A 203 4.62 8.12 -6.20
C ILE A 203 3.36 8.96 -5.97
N ILE A 204 2.95 9.75 -6.96
CA ILE A 204 1.74 10.58 -6.88
C ILE A 204 0.49 9.72 -6.69
N ALA A 205 0.36 8.62 -7.42
CA ALA A 205 -0.77 7.73 -7.31
C ALA A 205 -0.82 7.01 -5.96
N GLN A 206 0.32 6.58 -5.43
CA GLN A 206 0.43 5.98 -4.12
C GLN A 206 -0.08 6.93 -3.03
N GLU A 207 0.34 8.19 -3.08
CA GLU A 207 -0.08 9.19 -2.10
C GLU A 207 -1.58 9.50 -2.21
N ALA A 208 -2.08 9.69 -3.43
CA ALA A 208 -3.51 9.93 -3.67
C ALA A 208 -4.39 8.76 -3.22
N MET A 209 -3.92 7.53 -3.37
CA MET A 209 -4.63 6.32 -2.95
C MET A 209 -4.65 6.09 -1.44
N LYS A 210 -4.00 6.90 -0.62
CA LYS A 210 -4.16 6.89 0.84
C LYS A 210 -5.46 7.53 1.30
N ASP A 211 -6.06 8.38 0.47
CA ASP A 211 -7.33 9.06 0.77
C ASP A 211 -8.53 8.17 0.39
N ASP A 212 -9.40 7.89 1.35
CA ASP A 212 -10.54 6.99 1.17
C ASP A 212 -11.56 7.51 0.15
N LEU A 213 -11.79 8.83 0.10
CA LEU A 213 -12.70 9.43 -0.87
C LEU A 213 -12.12 9.36 -2.29
N PHE A 214 -10.80 9.56 -2.43
CA PHE A 214 -10.14 9.36 -3.71
C PHE A 214 -10.32 7.93 -4.20
N ARG A 215 -10.06 6.93 -3.35
CA ARG A 215 -10.29 5.51 -3.63
C ARG A 215 -11.72 5.24 -4.06
N GLU A 216 -12.68 5.77 -3.28
CA GLU A 216 -14.10 5.61 -3.57
C GLU A 216 -14.45 6.14 -4.97
N ILE A 217 -13.98 7.34 -5.32
CA ILE A 217 -14.27 7.96 -6.61
C ILE A 217 -13.66 7.17 -7.77
N VAL A 218 -12.36 6.85 -7.70
CA VAL A 218 -11.64 6.24 -8.84
C VAL A 218 -11.99 4.78 -9.08
N SER A 219 -12.57 4.10 -8.08
CA SER A 219 -13.02 2.70 -8.20
C SER A 219 -14.35 2.54 -8.95
N LYS A 220 -15.05 3.64 -9.21
CA LYS A 220 -16.37 3.60 -9.84
C LYS A 220 -16.30 3.78 -11.36
N PRO A 221 -16.97 2.94 -12.13
CA PRO A 221 -17.07 3.14 -13.59
C PRO A 221 -17.98 4.31 -13.97
N THR A 222 -18.81 4.80 -13.04
CA THR A 222 -19.73 5.92 -13.20
C THR A 222 -19.70 6.83 -11.98
N TYR A 223 -20.11 8.09 -12.18
CA TYR A 223 -20.29 9.05 -11.10
C TYR A 223 -21.68 9.70 -11.21
N ASP A 224 -22.47 9.62 -10.13
CA ASP A 224 -23.80 10.24 -10.09
C ASP A 224 -23.67 11.69 -9.61
N MET A 225 -23.69 12.61 -10.57
CA MET A 225 -23.60 14.03 -10.34
C MET A 225 -24.98 14.57 -9.95
N PRO A 226 -25.11 15.25 -8.79
CA PRO A 226 -26.38 15.84 -8.36
C PRO A 226 -26.89 16.92 -9.33
N ASP A 227 -28.10 17.42 -9.09
CA ASP A 227 -28.61 18.61 -9.75
C ASP A 227 -27.80 19.86 -9.36
N THR A 228 -27.69 20.76 -10.30
CA THR A 228 -27.01 22.05 -10.13
C THR A 228 -28.03 23.17 -10.34
N ASN A 229 -27.60 24.44 -10.19
CA ASN A 229 -28.44 25.58 -10.51
C ASN A 229 -28.83 25.64 -12.00
N MET A 230 -28.21 24.84 -12.89
CA MET A 230 -28.44 24.88 -14.34
C MET A 230 -28.83 23.55 -14.95
N ARG A 231 -28.59 22.42 -14.27
CA ARG A 231 -28.79 21.06 -14.82
C ARG A 231 -29.41 20.12 -13.82
N PRO A 232 -30.27 19.19 -14.28
CA PRO A 232 -30.72 18.10 -13.42
C PRO A 232 -29.60 17.12 -13.08
N ALA A 233 -29.82 16.32 -12.05
CA ALA A 233 -28.96 15.19 -11.71
C ALA A 233 -28.72 14.28 -12.91
N ARG A 234 -27.48 13.75 -13.04
CA ARG A 234 -27.06 12.94 -14.18
C ARG A 234 -25.94 11.98 -13.82
N THR A 235 -25.93 10.81 -14.45
CA THR A 235 -24.85 9.86 -14.32
C THR A 235 -23.77 10.11 -15.37
N LEU A 236 -22.55 10.35 -14.94
CA LEU A 236 -21.37 10.47 -15.79
C LEU A 236 -20.74 9.08 -15.96
N VAL A 237 -20.43 8.71 -17.21
CA VAL A 237 -19.87 7.37 -17.51
C VAL A 237 -18.39 7.51 -17.80
N GLY A 238 -17.56 6.85 -16.97
CA GLY A 238 -16.13 6.83 -17.12
C GLY A 238 -15.62 6.01 -18.31
N GLY A 239 -14.36 6.28 -18.71
CA GLY A 239 -13.67 5.58 -19.79
C GLY A 239 -12.84 4.35 -19.33
N THR A 240 -12.90 3.96 -18.05
CA THR A 240 -12.05 2.93 -17.47
C THR A 240 -12.65 1.54 -17.67
N SER A 241 -12.32 0.90 -18.80
CA SER A 241 -12.87 -0.42 -19.22
C SER A 241 -12.61 -1.52 -18.21
N ILE A 242 -11.44 -1.50 -17.55
CA ILE A 242 -11.03 -2.53 -16.59
C ILE A 242 -11.96 -2.65 -15.37
N LEU A 243 -12.76 -1.59 -15.09
CA LEU A 243 -13.76 -1.56 -14.00
C LEU A 243 -15.17 -1.99 -14.44
N LYS A 244 -15.41 -2.15 -15.73
CA LYS A 244 -16.76 -2.40 -16.27
C LYS A 244 -16.97 -3.89 -16.48
N ALA A 245 -17.89 -4.49 -15.72
CA ALA A 245 -18.14 -5.94 -15.76
C ALA A 245 -18.56 -6.47 -17.14
N GLU A 246 -19.17 -5.60 -17.97
CA GLU A 246 -19.61 -5.93 -19.33
C GLU A 246 -18.49 -5.76 -20.39
N ASP A 247 -17.35 -5.16 -20.04
CA ASP A 247 -16.24 -4.93 -20.97
C ASP A 247 -15.31 -6.15 -21.05
N SER A 248 -14.78 -6.41 -22.23
CA SER A 248 -13.84 -7.51 -22.48
C SER A 248 -12.52 -7.37 -21.70
N TYR A 249 -12.20 -6.19 -21.22
CA TYR A 249 -11.02 -5.91 -20.39
C TYR A 249 -11.31 -5.93 -18.90
N PHE A 250 -12.53 -6.29 -18.49
CA PHE A 250 -12.87 -6.35 -17.06
C PHE A 250 -11.87 -7.17 -16.26
N TYR A 251 -11.46 -6.61 -15.11
CA TYR A 251 -10.57 -7.30 -14.19
C TYR A 251 -11.10 -7.14 -12.76
N SER A 252 -11.55 -8.23 -12.17
CA SER A 252 -12.29 -8.23 -10.89
C SER A 252 -11.49 -7.71 -9.70
N ALA A 253 -10.16 -7.76 -9.76
CA ALA A 253 -9.28 -7.21 -8.72
C ALA A 253 -9.04 -5.70 -8.88
N ALA A 254 -9.37 -5.09 -10.05
CA ALA A 254 -9.09 -3.68 -10.31
C ALA A 254 -9.90 -2.76 -9.39
N THR A 255 -9.22 -1.70 -8.89
CA THR A 255 -9.79 -0.69 -7.99
C THR A 255 -9.63 0.75 -8.52
N GLY A 256 -9.12 0.93 -9.72
CA GLY A 256 -8.97 2.25 -10.37
C GLY A 256 -7.79 2.26 -11.33
N ILE A 257 -7.19 3.38 -11.71
CA ILE A 257 -7.36 4.76 -11.19
C ILE A 257 -7.74 5.72 -12.35
N LYS A 258 -6.80 5.94 -13.33
CA LYS A 258 -7.00 7.01 -14.33
C LYS A 258 -6.42 6.69 -15.69
N THR A 259 -7.21 6.94 -16.74
CA THR A 259 -6.80 6.87 -18.14
C THR A 259 -6.22 8.20 -18.63
N GLY A 260 -5.34 8.14 -19.63
CA GLY A 260 -4.84 9.29 -20.37
C GLY A 260 -4.70 8.97 -21.87
N PHE A 261 -4.88 9.98 -22.72
CA PHE A 261 -4.57 9.92 -24.14
C PHE A 261 -4.40 11.32 -24.73
N THR A 262 -3.32 11.52 -25.45
CA THR A 262 -3.14 12.56 -26.48
C THR A 262 -2.33 11.93 -27.60
N ASN A 263 -2.28 12.54 -28.78
CA ASN A 263 -1.44 11.98 -29.86
C ASN A 263 0.04 11.91 -29.49
N ALA A 264 0.54 12.89 -28.73
CA ALA A 264 1.94 12.90 -28.28
C ALA A 264 2.21 11.87 -27.15
N ALA A 265 1.25 11.71 -26.21
CA ALA A 265 1.40 10.78 -25.07
C ALA A 265 1.13 9.33 -25.43
N GLY A 266 0.38 9.06 -26.50
CA GLY A 266 -0.22 7.75 -26.70
C GLY A 266 -1.23 7.41 -25.60
N TYR A 267 -1.59 6.16 -25.50
CA TYR A 267 -2.45 5.69 -24.41
C TYR A 267 -1.62 5.53 -23.14
N CYS A 268 -2.14 6.06 -22.04
CA CYS A 268 -1.59 5.97 -20.70
C CYS A 268 -2.66 5.42 -19.75
N PHE A 269 -2.25 4.69 -18.75
CA PHE A 269 -3.13 4.26 -17.67
C PHE A 269 -2.35 4.10 -16.37
N ILE A 270 -2.93 4.63 -15.30
CA ILE A 270 -2.51 4.30 -13.94
C ILE A 270 -3.60 3.41 -13.38
N GLY A 271 -3.22 2.18 -13.05
CA GLY A 271 -4.12 1.16 -12.54
C GLY A 271 -3.82 0.82 -11.09
N SER A 272 -4.84 0.43 -10.35
CA SER A 272 -4.70 -0.22 -9.05
C SER A 272 -5.52 -1.51 -9.03
N ALA A 273 -5.06 -2.46 -8.21
CA ALA A 273 -5.76 -3.72 -7.97
C ALA A 273 -5.54 -4.18 -6.53
N ARG A 274 -6.57 -4.85 -5.96
CA ARG A 274 -6.50 -5.39 -4.60
C ARG A 274 -6.93 -6.85 -4.58
N ARG A 275 -6.12 -7.71 -3.92
CA ARG A 275 -6.39 -9.14 -3.75
C ARG A 275 -5.73 -9.65 -2.47
N GLY A 276 -6.49 -10.32 -1.60
CA GLY A 276 -5.94 -10.97 -0.41
C GLY A 276 -5.15 -10.04 0.53
N GLY A 277 -5.59 -8.79 0.72
CA GLY A 277 -4.88 -7.80 1.54
C GLY A 277 -3.74 -7.06 0.82
N ILE A 278 -3.27 -7.57 -0.32
CA ILE A 278 -2.25 -6.92 -1.16
C ILE A 278 -2.91 -5.88 -2.05
N GLU A 279 -2.34 -4.68 -2.12
CA GLU A 279 -2.74 -3.64 -3.05
C GLU A 279 -1.56 -3.23 -3.92
N LEU A 280 -1.79 -3.16 -5.23
CA LEU A 280 -0.79 -2.87 -6.24
C LEU A 280 -1.18 -1.63 -7.03
N ILE A 281 -0.18 -0.83 -7.42
CA ILE A 281 -0.33 0.30 -8.35
C ILE A 281 0.59 0.08 -9.53
N SER A 282 0.05 0.16 -10.74
CA SER A 282 0.84 0.12 -11.98
C SER A 282 0.69 1.41 -12.76
N VAL A 283 1.75 1.82 -13.42
CA VAL A 283 1.74 2.90 -14.40
C VAL A 283 2.21 2.34 -15.73
N VAL A 284 1.45 2.58 -16.79
CA VAL A 284 1.84 2.26 -18.17
C VAL A 284 1.71 3.52 -19.03
N LEU A 285 2.81 3.90 -19.69
CA LEU A 285 2.90 5.10 -20.51
C LEU A 285 3.27 4.74 -21.94
N TYR A 286 2.76 5.53 -22.90
CA TYR A 286 3.01 5.37 -24.31
C TYR A 286 2.76 3.94 -24.79
N THR A 287 1.54 3.47 -24.58
CA THR A 287 1.09 2.13 -25.00
C THR A 287 -0.06 2.19 -26.01
N SER A 288 -0.54 1.04 -26.48
CA SER A 288 -1.69 0.96 -27.40
C SER A 288 -3.02 1.11 -26.67
N LYS A 289 -4.10 1.31 -27.45
CA LYS A 289 -5.47 1.37 -26.91
C LYS A 289 -5.84 0.12 -26.11
N ALA A 290 -5.45 -1.07 -26.58
CA ALA A 290 -5.62 -2.33 -25.87
C ALA A 290 -4.55 -2.53 -24.79
N GLY A 291 -3.30 -2.15 -25.11
CA GLY A 291 -2.13 -2.34 -24.26
C GLY A 291 -2.29 -1.75 -22.86
N ARG A 292 -2.93 -0.56 -22.73
CA ARG A 292 -3.16 0.04 -21.42
C ARG A 292 -3.92 -0.88 -20.44
N TRP A 293 -4.78 -1.76 -20.94
CA TRP A 293 -5.52 -2.74 -20.13
C TRP A 293 -4.76 -4.06 -19.97
N THR A 294 -4.23 -4.57 -21.08
CA THR A 294 -3.56 -5.87 -21.08
C THR A 294 -2.23 -5.83 -20.36
N ASP A 295 -1.44 -4.76 -20.52
CA ASP A 295 -0.17 -4.61 -19.81
C ASP A 295 -0.40 -4.37 -18.31
N THR A 296 -1.42 -3.58 -17.94
CA THR A 296 -1.83 -3.42 -16.53
C THR A 296 -2.20 -4.77 -15.92
N LYS A 297 -3.04 -5.60 -16.58
CA LYS A 297 -3.39 -6.92 -16.06
C LYS A 297 -2.15 -7.80 -15.86
N LYS A 298 -1.22 -7.83 -16.85
CA LYS A 298 0.03 -8.59 -16.74
C LYS A 298 0.85 -8.17 -15.52
N LEU A 299 1.03 -6.85 -15.34
CA LEU A 299 1.76 -6.29 -14.20
C LEU A 299 1.09 -6.68 -12.87
N MET A 300 -0.24 -6.56 -12.77
CA MET A 300 -0.97 -6.92 -11.54
C MET A 300 -0.85 -8.41 -11.22
N GLU A 301 -1.07 -9.30 -12.20
CA GLU A 301 -0.94 -10.74 -11.99
C GLU A 301 0.49 -11.13 -11.60
N TYR A 302 1.51 -10.53 -12.25
CA TYR A 302 2.89 -10.69 -11.85
C TYR A 302 3.10 -10.23 -10.40
N GLY A 303 2.68 -9.02 -10.04
CA GLY A 303 2.90 -8.47 -8.71
C GLY A 303 2.29 -9.32 -7.59
N PHE A 304 1.09 -9.88 -7.80
CA PHE A 304 0.47 -10.80 -6.84
C PHE A 304 1.24 -12.12 -6.64
N THR A 305 2.22 -12.43 -7.49
CA THR A 305 3.15 -13.56 -7.29
C THR A 305 4.44 -13.16 -6.58
N GLN A 306 4.74 -11.85 -6.48
CA GLN A 306 6.00 -11.36 -5.91
C GLN A 306 5.91 -11.03 -4.42
N VAL A 307 4.70 -10.84 -3.91
CA VAL A 307 4.46 -10.46 -2.51
C VAL A 307 3.39 -11.33 -1.87
N GLU A 308 3.54 -11.53 -0.59
CA GLU A 308 2.56 -12.19 0.28
C GLU A 308 2.03 -11.20 1.31
N SER A 309 0.86 -11.50 1.85
CA SER A 309 0.29 -10.77 2.97
C SER A 309 0.15 -11.68 4.18
N ILE A 310 0.51 -11.18 5.35
CA ILE A 310 0.36 -11.90 6.61
C ILE A 310 -0.11 -10.95 7.71
N SER A 311 -0.94 -11.44 8.60
CA SER A 311 -1.33 -10.67 9.79
C SER A 311 -0.49 -11.07 11.00
N PRO A 312 -0.33 -10.18 12.01
CA PRO A 312 0.32 -10.53 13.28
C PRO A 312 -0.33 -11.72 13.98
N GLU A 313 -1.66 -11.90 13.85
CA GLU A 313 -2.37 -13.07 14.37
C GLU A 313 -1.91 -14.35 13.71
N SER A 314 -1.73 -14.34 12.38
CA SER A 314 -1.25 -15.51 11.64
C SER A 314 0.19 -15.86 12.02
N LEU A 315 1.06 -14.85 12.14
CA LEU A 315 2.44 -15.03 12.62
C LEU A 315 2.48 -15.62 14.03
N TYR A 316 1.67 -15.07 14.95
CA TYR A 316 1.57 -15.59 16.30
C TYR A 316 1.04 -17.03 16.35
N ALA A 317 0.06 -17.38 15.50
CA ALA A 317 -0.54 -18.71 15.45
C ALA A 317 0.44 -19.81 15.01
N GLU A 318 1.49 -19.45 14.25
CA GLU A 318 2.56 -20.40 13.86
C GLU A 318 3.42 -20.85 15.08
N SER A 319 3.56 -19.98 16.10
CA SER A 319 4.32 -20.27 17.32
C SER A 319 3.66 -19.61 18.55
N PRO A 320 2.50 -20.12 18.99
CA PRO A 320 1.74 -19.50 20.07
C PRO A 320 2.48 -19.60 21.41
N ARG A 321 2.33 -18.57 22.22
CA ARG A 321 2.94 -18.55 23.56
C ARG A 321 2.30 -19.56 24.47
N VAL A 322 3.13 -20.37 25.13
CA VAL A 322 2.73 -21.31 26.19
C VAL A 322 3.24 -20.74 27.52
N ILE A 323 2.38 -20.82 28.55
CA ILE A 323 2.70 -20.36 29.92
C ILE A 323 2.31 -21.43 30.94
N ASP A 324 3.00 -21.44 32.07
CA ASP A 324 2.70 -22.33 33.19
C ASP A 324 1.84 -21.62 34.24
N ILE A 325 0.68 -22.19 34.51
CA ILE A 325 -0.28 -21.71 35.52
C ILE A 325 -0.03 -22.43 36.85
N SER A 326 0.36 -21.68 37.87
CA SER A 326 0.58 -22.22 39.20
C SER A 326 -0.76 -22.48 39.92
N GLY A 327 -0.74 -23.40 40.91
CA GLY A 327 -1.92 -23.69 41.75
C GLY A 327 -3.05 -24.41 41.03
N PHE A 328 -2.79 -25.08 39.91
CA PHE A 328 -3.75 -25.87 39.15
C PHE A 328 -4.24 -27.11 39.90
N SER A 329 -5.44 -27.60 39.59
CA SER A 329 -6.01 -28.84 40.11
C SER A 329 -5.17 -30.06 39.69
N LEU A 330 -5.02 -31.08 40.55
CA LEU A 330 -4.36 -32.34 40.21
C LEU A 330 -5.10 -33.13 39.12
N GLU A 331 -6.34 -32.76 38.83
CA GLU A 331 -7.15 -33.35 37.74
C GLU A 331 -6.90 -32.67 36.40
N ASP A 332 -6.12 -31.54 36.38
CA ASP A 332 -5.78 -30.88 35.15
C ASP A 332 -4.81 -31.72 34.29
N SER A 333 -5.31 -32.29 33.19
CA SER A 333 -4.56 -33.16 32.30
C SER A 333 -3.37 -32.47 31.61
N GLY A 334 -3.40 -31.12 31.51
CA GLY A 334 -2.32 -30.30 30.98
C GLY A 334 -1.31 -29.84 32.03
N HIS A 335 -1.45 -30.28 33.29
CA HIS A 335 -0.50 -29.98 34.36
C HIS A 335 -0.21 -28.49 34.57
N GLY A 336 -1.22 -27.63 34.28
CA GLY A 336 -1.08 -26.17 34.36
C GLY A 336 -0.51 -25.51 33.11
N GLU A 337 -0.09 -26.27 32.10
CA GLU A 337 0.35 -25.69 30.81
C GLU A 337 -0.85 -25.07 30.07
N LEU A 338 -0.70 -23.85 29.64
CA LEU A 338 -1.72 -23.09 28.95
C LEU A 338 -1.15 -22.46 27.69
N THR A 339 -1.64 -22.89 26.54
CA THR A 339 -1.41 -22.19 25.27
C THR A 339 -2.32 -20.98 25.21
N LEU A 340 -1.78 -19.85 24.80
CA LEU A 340 -2.55 -18.61 24.61
C LEU A 340 -2.99 -18.46 23.16
N GLY A 341 -4.25 -18.13 22.97
CA GLY A 341 -4.76 -17.63 21.70
C GLY A 341 -4.52 -16.13 21.58
N ILE A 342 -4.73 -15.60 20.40
CA ILE A 342 -4.63 -14.18 20.09
C ILE A 342 -5.96 -13.66 19.57
N ARG A 343 -6.31 -12.40 19.91
CA ARG A 343 -7.51 -11.73 19.44
C ARG A 343 -7.23 -10.23 19.32
N ALA A 344 -7.61 -9.59 18.20
CA ALA A 344 -7.50 -8.14 18.05
C ALA A 344 -8.29 -7.41 19.13
N VAL A 345 -7.72 -6.34 19.68
CA VAL A 345 -8.39 -5.46 20.66
C VAL A 345 -9.46 -4.63 19.98
N ASP A 346 -9.20 -4.17 18.76
CA ASP A 346 -10.10 -3.40 17.92
C ASP A 346 -10.29 -4.13 16.58
N GLU A 347 -11.49 -4.62 16.32
CA GLU A 347 -11.83 -5.31 15.07
C GLU A 347 -11.75 -4.40 13.84
N THR A 348 -11.63 -3.08 14.02
CA THR A 348 -11.44 -2.11 12.93
C THR A 348 -9.97 -1.96 12.50
N HIS A 349 -9.02 -2.44 13.29
CA HIS A 349 -7.59 -2.42 12.99
C HIS A 349 -7.11 -3.81 12.53
N ASP A 350 -7.42 -4.13 11.27
CA ASP A 350 -6.86 -5.30 10.60
C ASP A 350 -5.48 -4.95 10.05
N MET A 351 -4.43 -5.11 10.87
CA MET A 351 -3.06 -4.88 10.42
C MET A 351 -2.64 -6.01 9.48
N THR A 352 -2.39 -5.66 8.24
CA THR A 352 -1.84 -6.57 7.22
C THR A 352 -0.44 -6.10 6.86
N ILE A 353 0.52 -7.02 6.95
CA ILE A 353 1.90 -6.80 6.56
C ILE A 353 2.07 -7.40 5.17
N VAL A 354 2.58 -6.62 4.24
CA VAL A 354 2.85 -7.07 2.87
C VAL A 354 4.36 -7.04 2.61
N GLY A 355 4.86 -8.05 1.97
CA GLY A 355 6.28 -8.14 1.62
C GLY A 355 6.57 -9.34 0.72
N ASN A 356 7.78 -9.36 0.18
CA ASN A 356 8.27 -10.55 -0.53
C ASN A 356 8.53 -11.71 0.46
N GLN A 357 8.77 -12.91 -0.08
CA GLN A 357 8.98 -14.11 0.72
C GLN A 357 10.10 -13.95 1.75
N GLU A 358 11.21 -13.30 1.38
CA GLU A 358 12.36 -13.08 2.27
C GLU A 358 11.97 -12.21 3.47
N LYS A 359 11.23 -11.13 3.23
CA LYS A 359 10.73 -10.25 4.29
C LYS A 359 9.76 -10.98 5.23
N ILE A 360 8.86 -11.76 4.69
CA ILE A 360 7.89 -12.53 5.50
C ILE A 360 8.60 -13.61 6.32
N ASP A 361 9.60 -14.31 5.75
CA ASP A 361 10.38 -15.31 6.48
C ASP A 361 11.20 -14.66 7.60
N LEU A 362 11.78 -13.49 7.36
CA LEU A 362 12.51 -12.72 8.37
C LEU A 362 11.58 -12.29 9.53
N LEU A 363 10.34 -11.89 9.22
CA LEU A 363 9.34 -11.57 10.23
C LEU A 363 8.95 -12.78 11.07
N ARG A 364 8.82 -13.97 10.47
CA ARG A 364 8.57 -15.23 11.19
C ARG A 364 9.69 -15.54 12.18
N GLU A 365 10.95 -15.44 11.72
CA GLU A 365 12.12 -15.70 12.56
C GLU A 365 12.26 -14.72 13.71
N ASN A 366 11.96 -13.45 13.48
CA ASN A 366 12.18 -12.34 14.42
C ASN A 366 10.88 -11.81 15.06
N PHE A 367 9.77 -12.55 15.02
CA PHE A 367 8.48 -12.10 15.56
C PHE A 367 8.56 -11.60 17.00
N SER A 368 9.40 -12.24 17.83
CA SER A 368 9.63 -11.84 19.23
C SER A 368 10.37 -10.52 19.39
N GLU A 369 11.08 -10.03 18.36
CA GLU A 369 11.81 -8.77 18.38
C GLU A 369 10.90 -7.59 17.98
N VAL A 370 9.90 -7.86 17.15
CA VAL A 370 8.92 -6.86 16.68
C VAL A 370 7.61 -6.90 17.47
N SER A 371 7.55 -7.68 18.55
CA SER A 371 6.38 -7.76 19.41
C SER A 371 6.77 -7.73 20.89
N VAL A 372 5.92 -7.06 21.71
CA VAL A 372 6.13 -6.94 23.16
C VAL A 372 4.88 -7.42 23.88
N ILE A 373 5.06 -8.30 24.86
CA ILE A 373 3.95 -8.80 25.68
C ILE A 373 3.96 -8.07 27.03
N ARG A 374 2.84 -7.46 27.37
CA ARG A 374 2.54 -6.90 28.69
C ARG A 374 1.50 -7.76 29.38
N TRP A 375 1.93 -8.48 30.42
CA TRP A 375 1.03 -9.35 31.20
C TRP A 375 0.05 -8.52 32.03
N THR A 376 -1.22 -8.95 32.05
CA THR A 376 -2.33 -8.23 32.73
C THR A 376 -2.78 -8.94 33.99
N ARG A 377 -2.37 -10.20 34.22
CA ARG A 377 -2.70 -10.96 35.42
C ARG A 377 -1.58 -11.94 35.79
N GLU A 378 -1.64 -12.46 37.02
CA GLU A 378 -0.75 -13.49 37.52
C GLU A 378 -1.05 -14.85 36.86
N PHE A 379 -0.03 -15.68 36.66
CA PHE A 379 -0.14 -17.03 36.12
C PHE A 379 -0.54 -18.00 37.23
N ARG A 380 -1.77 -17.85 37.71
CA ARG A 380 -2.32 -18.64 38.81
C ARG A 380 -3.77 -19.03 38.54
N ALA A 381 -4.07 -20.32 38.85
CA ALA A 381 -5.43 -20.83 38.77
C ALA A 381 -6.35 -20.19 39.85
N PRO A 382 -7.66 -20.06 39.61
CA PRO A 382 -8.35 -20.51 38.40
C PRO A 382 -8.15 -19.57 37.22
N VAL A 383 -8.12 -20.15 36.01
CA VAL A 383 -8.16 -19.43 34.73
C VAL A 383 -9.34 -19.99 33.94
N ASN A 384 -10.18 -19.12 33.37
CA ASN A 384 -11.27 -19.55 32.52
C ASN A 384 -10.88 -19.39 31.06
N MET A 385 -11.40 -20.26 30.20
CA MET A 385 -11.29 -20.10 28.75
C MET A 385 -11.79 -18.71 28.35
N GLY A 386 -10.98 -17.98 27.55
CA GLY A 386 -11.25 -16.61 27.11
C GLY A 386 -10.75 -15.52 28.06
N ASP A 387 -10.25 -15.86 29.27
CA ASP A 387 -9.61 -14.87 30.15
C ASP A 387 -8.42 -14.22 29.46
N VAL A 388 -8.33 -12.87 29.53
CA VAL A 388 -7.20 -12.10 29.00
C VAL A 388 -6.01 -12.24 29.95
N MET A 389 -4.93 -12.83 29.47
CA MET A 389 -3.71 -13.07 30.23
C MET A 389 -2.68 -11.93 30.04
N GLY A 390 -2.66 -11.31 28.88
CA GLY A 390 -1.76 -10.23 28.52
C GLY A 390 -2.20 -9.48 27.26
N ILE A 391 -1.48 -8.41 26.94
CA ILE A 391 -1.58 -7.67 25.68
C ILE A 391 -0.26 -7.83 24.96
N LEU A 392 -0.33 -8.28 23.71
CA LEU A 392 0.77 -8.28 22.75
C LEU A 392 0.64 -7.03 21.90
N THR A 393 1.66 -6.18 21.89
CA THR A 393 1.78 -5.04 20.98
C THR A 393 2.74 -5.43 19.87
N PHE A 394 2.30 -5.40 18.64
CA PHE A 394 3.10 -5.58 17.45
C PHE A 394 3.55 -4.21 16.91
N TYR A 395 4.80 -4.12 16.42
CA TYR A 395 5.41 -2.90 15.88
C TYR A 395 5.75 -3.14 14.41
N ALA A 396 5.09 -2.41 13.51
CA ALA A 396 5.41 -2.43 12.09
C ALA A 396 6.62 -1.52 11.78
N GLU A 397 7.26 -1.74 10.64
CA GLU A 397 8.45 -1.00 10.21
C GLU A 397 8.20 0.51 10.01
N ASP A 398 6.98 0.88 9.65
CA ASP A 398 6.55 2.27 9.47
C ASP A 398 6.25 2.99 10.80
N GLY A 399 6.40 2.28 11.93
CA GLY A 399 6.13 2.77 13.28
C GLY A 399 4.67 2.64 13.71
N THR A 400 3.78 2.10 12.88
CA THR A 400 2.42 1.76 13.30
C THR A 400 2.45 0.62 14.31
N THR A 401 1.46 0.58 15.21
CA THR A 401 1.36 -0.47 16.23
C THR A 401 -0.05 -1.04 16.26
N ALA A 402 -0.16 -2.33 16.58
CA ALA A 402 -1.43 -2.99 16.83
C ALA A 402 -1.38 -3.78 18.12
N ASP A 403 -2.45 -3.68 18.91
CA ASP A 403 -2.60 -4.37 20.19
C ASP A 403 -3.54 -5.58 20.04
N TYR A 404 -3.11 -6.67 20.63
CA TYR A 404 -3.82 -7.94 20.62
C TYR A 404 -3.95 -8.50 22.03
N GLU A 405 -5.14 -9.00 22.38
CA GLU A 405 -5.34 -9.74 23.63
C GLU A 405 -4.80 -11.15 23.50
N LEU A 406 -3.97 -11.57 24.45
CA LEU A 406 -3.57 -12.95 24.64
C LEU A 406 -4.57 -13.62 25.57
N VAL A 407 -5.34 -14.57 25.03
CA VAL A 407 -6.49 -15.18 25.73
C VAL A 407 -6.24 -16.65 26.05
N ALA A 408 -6.75 -17.09 27.19
CA ALA A 408 -6.69 -18.49 27.59
C ALA A 408 -7.50 -19.36 26.62
N THR A 409 -6.87 -20.41 26.04
CA THR A 409 -7.53 -21.33 25.11
C THR A 409 -8.32 -22.43 25.80
N ARG A 410 -8.09 -22.63 27.11
CA ARG A 410 -8.81 -23.58 27.95
C ARG A 410 -8.96 -23.08 29.37
N SER A 411 -9.85 -23.68 30.14
CA SER A 411 -9.98 -23.38 31.57
C SER A 411 -9.05 -24.27 32.39
N ILE A 412 -8.50 -23.72 33.46
CA ILE A 412 -7.67 -24.43 34.46
C ILE A 412 -8.26 -24.17 35.84
N ALA A 413 -8.79 -25.19 36.47
CA ALA A 413 -9.35 -25.09 37.80
C ALA A 413 -8.26 -24.93 38.89
N ALA A 414 -8.57 -24.19 39.94
CA ALA A 414 -7.67 -24.09 41.09
C ALA A 414 -7.60 -25.41 41.85
N ARG A 415 -6.44 -25.67 42.45
CA ARG A 415 -6.26 -26.76 43.39
C ARG A 415 -7.14 -26.51 44.60
N GLU A 416 -7.91 -27.53 45.01
CA GLU A 416 -8.63 -27.47 46.27
C GLU A 416 -7.66 -27.33 47.45
N ASN A 417 -8.04 -26.55 48.48
CA ASN A 417 -7.19 -26.36 49.67
C ASN A 417 -7.06 -27.61 50.53
N ALA A 418 -7.86 -28.65 50.31
CA ALA A 418 -7.72 -29.97 50.95
C ALA A 418 -6.49 -30.68 50.36
N PRO A 419 -5.72 -31.42 51.17
CA PRO A 419 -4.67 -32.27 50.66
C PRO A 419 -5.26 -33.23 49.62
N PRO A 420 -4.57 -33.48 48.50
CA PRO A 420 -5.08 -34.34 47.44
C PRO A 420 -5.34 -35.75 47.99
N THR A 421 -6.43 -36.36 47.53
CA THR A 421 -6.70 -37.78 47.87
C THR A 421 -5.67 -38.67 47.21
N LEU A 422 -5.51 -39.88 47.72
CA LEU A 422 -4.57 -40.86 47.15
C LEU A 422 -4.90 -41.14 45.69
N GLU A 423 -6.17 -41.22 45.37
CA GLU A 423 -6.71 -41.42 44.01
C GLU A 423 -6.35 -40.26 43.04
N GLN A 424 -6.43 -39.01 43.52
CA GLN A 424 -6.01 -37.84 42.74
C GLN A 424 -4.50 -37.82 42.49
N ILE A 425 -3.71 -38.23 43.47
CA ILE A 425 -2.25 -38.35 43.32
C ILE A 425 -1.89 -39.45 42.32
N GLU A 426 -2.57 -40.59 42.40
CA GLU A 426 -2.36 -41.73 41.51
C GLU A 426 -2.77 -41.40 40.07
N ALA A 427 -3.90 -40.70 39.86
CA ALA A 427 -4.34 -40.27 38.56
C ALA A 427 -3.36 -39.24 37.92
N TYR A 428 -2.86 -38.30 38.73
CA TYR A 428 -1.87 -37.31 38.29
C TYR A 428 -0.55 -37.98 37.87
N THR A 429 -0.04 -38.92 38.65
CA THR A 429 1.19 -39.66 38.34
C THR A 429 1.05 -40.63 37.17
N ALA A 430 -0.15 -41.16 36.94
CA ALA A 430 -0.42 -42.08 35.83
C ALA A 430 -0.57 -41.34 34.48
N ALA A 431 -0.93 -40.04 34.51
CA ALA A 431 -1.07 -39.20 33.29
C ALA A 431 0.27 -38.68 32.78
N ASP A 432 1.34 -38.70 33.60
CA ASP A 432 2.66 -38.21 33.24
C ASP A 432 3.58 -39.38 32.80
N GLU A 433 4.00 -39.40 31.54
CA GLU A 433 5.00 -40.36 31.05
C GLU A 433 6.38 -40.18 31.72
N ASN A 434 6.61 -39.04 32.39
CA ASN A 434 7.73 -38.77 33.27
C ASN A 434 7.26 -38.58 34.73
N PRO A 435 6.91 -39.67 35.43
CA PRO A 435 6.45 -39.56 36.79
C PRO A 435 7.49 -38.86 37.63
N TRP A 436 7.06 -37.96 38.49
CA TRP A 436 7.88 -37.41 39.57
C TRP A 436 8.72 -38.52 40.16
N PRO A 437 10.01 -38.31 40.45
CA PRO A 437 10.83 -39.35 41.03
C PRO A 437 10.07 -39.97 42.19
N ARG A 438 9.64 -41.22 42.00
CA ARG A 438 8.89 -41.98 43.03
C ARG A 438 9.58 -41.77 44.33
N PHE A 439 8.91 -41.11 45.27
CA PHE A 439 9.41 -40.99 46.64
C PHE A 439 9.49 -42.40 47.21
N SER A 440 10.64 -43.02 47.02
CA SER A 440 10.91 -44.33 47.55
C SER A 440 10.99 -44.17 49.07
N TRP A 441 10.03 -44.78 49.77
CA TRP A 441 10.01 -44.83 51.25
C TRP A 441 11.27 -45.49 51.81
N ASP A 442 12.05 -46.18 50.99
CA ASP A 442 13.33 -46.74 51.26
C ASP A 442 14.45 -45.75 51.53
N LEU A 443 14.20 -44.45 51.20
CA LEU A 443 15.08 -43.31 51.46
C LEU A 443 14.77 -42.57 52.78
N LEU A 444 13.83 -43.06 53.59
CA LEU A 444 13.69 -42.64 54.97
C LEU A 444 14.89 -43.17 55.75
N VAL A 445 16.03 -42.52 55.62
CA VAL A 445 17.18 -42.72 56.49
C VAL A 445 16.67 -42.59 57.93
N PRO A 446 16.82 -43.62 58.78
CA PRO A 446 16.36 -43.57 60.18
C PRO A 446 16.85 -42.24 60.80
N PRO A 447 16.06 -41.61 61.68
CA PRO A 447 16.46 -40.30 62.31
C PRO A 447 17.86 -40.36 62.93
N ALA A 448 18.31 -41.55 63.35
CA ALA A 448 19.68 -41.75 63.84
C ALA A 448 20.77 -41.55 62.77
N ALA A 449 20.52 -41.98 61.53
CA ALA A 449 21.48 -41.75 60.44
C ALA A 449 21.55 -40.30 60.00
N LEU A 450 20.42 -39.61 60.05
CA LEU A 450 20.37 -38.16 59.80
C LEU A 450 21.13 -37.36 60.88
N LEU A 451 21.02 -37.83 62.15
CA LEU A 451 21.77 -37.22 63.25
C LEU A 451 23.30 -37.49 63.12
N LEU A 452 23.69 -38.65 62.65
CA LEU A 452 25.09 -39.01 62.43
C LEU A 452 25.68 -38.20 61.25
N VAL A 453 24.93 -38.01 60.18
CA VAL A 453 25.30 -37.14 59.05
C VAL A 453 25.41 -35.68 59.50
N LEU A 454 24.47 -35.19 60.31
CA LEU A 454 24.49 -33.85 60.85
C LEU A 454 25.70 -33.63 61.79
N LEU A 455 25.97 -34.59 62.66
CA LEU A 455 27.14 -34.56 63.55
C LEU A 455 28.47 -34.65 62.75
N TRP A 456 28.50 -35.43 61.68
CA TRP A 456 29.63 -35.53 60.76
C TRP A 456 29.82 -34.18 60.01
N LEU A 457 28.74 -33.59 59.51
CA LEU A 457 28.75 -32.29 58.81
C LEU A 457 29.23 -31.18 59.75
N ILE A 458 28.77 -31.17 61.00
CA ILE A 458 29.21 -30.20 62.00
C ILE A 458 30.72 -30.39 62.32
N ARG A 459 31.19 -31.65 62.44
CA ARG A 459 32.61 -31.95 62.61
C ARG A 459 33.44 -31.57 61.39
N PHE A 460 32.93 -31.84 60.21
CA PHE A 460 33.57 -31.46 58.94
C PHE A 460 33.66 -29.92 58.78
N LEU A 461 32.61 -29.21 59.05
CA LEU A 461 32.56 -27.75 59.00
C LEU A 461 33.45 -27.12 60.07
N ARG A 462 33.57 -27.74 61.28
CA ARG A 462 34.52 -27.29 62.31
C ARG A 462 35.98 -27.56 61.96
N ARG A 463 36.29 -28.63 61.25
CA ARG A 463 37.65 -28.95 60.77
C ARG A 463 38.12 -28.07 59.61
N HIS A 464 37.21 -27.60 58.79
CA HIS A 464 37.54 -26.72 57.65
C HIS A 464 37.42 -25.24 57.91
N ARG A 465 37.13 -24.83 59.15
CA ARG A 465 37.26 -23.42 59.56
C ARG A 465 38.75 -23.03 59.76
N LYS A 466 39.57 -23.14 58.71
CA LYS A 466 40.91 -22.53 58.68
C LYS A 466 40.94 -21.37 57.72
N LYS A 467 41.15 -20.20 58.39
CA LYS A 467 41.76 -18.95 57.89
C LYS A 467 41.21 -18.37 56.58
N ARG A 468 40.42 -17.34 56.75
CA ARG A 468 40.21 -16.36 55.69
C ARG A 468 41.54 -15.67 55.37
N PRO A 469 41.99 -15.61 54.10
CA PRO A 469 43.09 -14.73 53.69
C PRO A 469 42.60 -13.29 53.71
N LYS A 470 43.46 -12.37 54.17
CA LYS A 470 43.22 -10.93 54.17
C LYS A 470 43.07 -10.45 52.71
N ALA A 471 42.04 -9.66 52.48
CA ALA A 471 41.79 -9.02 51.20
C ALA A 471 42.94 -8.05 50.81
N PRO A 472 43.39 -8.02 49.57
CA PRO A 472 44.36 -7.02 49.10
C PRO A 472 43.73 -5.63 49.06
N LYS A 473 44.47 -4.64 49.51
CA LYS A 473 44.11 -3.22 49.43
C LYS A 473 44.27 -2.79 47.98
N PHE A 474 43.17 -2.41 47.33
CA PHE A 474 43.21 -1.72 46.05
C PHE A 474 43.51 -0.24 46.24
N ALA A 475 44.52 0.27 45.52
CA ALA A 475 44.84 1.68 45.40
C ALA A 475 43.81 2.40 44.50
N PRO A 476 43.53 3.70 44.72
CA PRO A 476 42.54 4.41 43.96
C PRO A 476 43.03 4.76 42.56
N VAL A 477 42.21 4.44 41.54
CA VAL A 477 42.42 4.79 40.14
C VAL A 477 42.07 6.27 39.94
N LYS A 478 43.06 7.05 39.47
CA LYS A 478 42.87 8.45 39.04
C LYS A 478 42.00 8.53 37.80
N LYS A 479 40.90 9.28 37.87
CA LYS A 479 40.15 9.76 36.72
C LYS A 479 41.02 10.65 35.85
N ARG A 480 41.20 10.32 34.56
CA ARG A 480 41.68 11.23 33.54
C ARG A 480 40.50 11.65 32.69
N TYR A 481 40.12 12.92 32.72
CA TYR A 481 39.29 13.58 31.74
C TYR A 481 40.08 13.75 30.44
N LEU A 482 39.47 13.44 29.33
CA LEU A 482 39.89 13.92 28.01
C LEU A 482 38.80 14.84 27.46
N ARG A 483 39.29 15.92 26.96
CA ARG A 483 38.60 17.00 26.25
C ARG A 483 38.02 16.50 24.92
#